data_f316167173798155544db2de5e5980ce
#
_entry.id   f316167173798155544db2de5e5980ce
#
_cell.length_a   1.000
_cell.length_b   1.000
_cell.length_c   1.000
_cell.angle_alpha   90.00
_cell.angle_beta   90.00
_cell.angle_gamma   90.00
#
_symmetry.space_group_name_H-M   'P 1'
#
loop_
_entity.id
_entity.type
_entity.pdbx_description
1 polymer ?
#
loop_
_entity_poly.entity_id
_entity_poly.type
_entity_poly.pdbx_seq_one_letter_code
_entity_poly.pdbx_strand_id
1 'polypeptide(L)'
;MVDAEFDRVAHDYETQHAAATRLSGEETEFFARYKVQDARHIAAAANCMPTRILDFGSGVGNSVAPLQGEFPTAELTCLDVSAASIDYSRHRNGDGPDYRTYDGHTLPDDLGLFDLVFTACVFHHIPADQHVGILRQLRTRLRPNGLLVLFEHNPWNPLTRHSVDSCPFDVNAVLIDGPEMRRRILAAGFAHCDLRYRLFFPRPLAALRPLERLLTALPLGAQYSLAAR
;
A
#
# COMPACT_ATOMS: atom_id res chain seq x y z
N MET A 1 16.25 -16.68 11.81
CA MET A 1 15.00 -15.93 11.60
C MET A 1 15.30 -14.50 12.05
N VAL A 2 15.31 -13.56 11.13
CA VAL A 2 15.34 -12.14 11.50
C VAL A 2 13.96 -11.85 12.04
N ASP A 3 13.85 -11.51 13.35
CA ASP A 3 12.60 -11.02 13.91
C ASP A 3 12.16 -9.86 13.01
N ALA A 4 11.00 -9.97 12.41
CA ALA A 4 10.49 -8.88 11.59
C ALA A 4 10.43 -7.63 12.48
N GLU A 5 10.98 -6.52 12.03
CA GLU A 5 11.01 -5.25 12.77
C GLU A 5 9.62 -4.90 13.33
N PHE A 6 8.58 -5.31 12.61
CA PHE A 6 7.17 -5.12 12.93
C PHE A 6 6.62 -6.04 14.04
N ASP A 7 7.26 -7.17 14.37
CA ASP A 7 6.79 -8.07 15.43
C ASP A 7 6.82 -7.41 16.82
N ARG A 8 7.73 -6.45 17.01
CA ARG A 8 7.90 -5.73 18.29
C ARG A 8 6.91 -4.60 18.52
N VAL A 9 6.25 -4.16 17.46
CA VAL A 9 5.48 -2.90 17.45
C VAL A 9 4.01 -3.06 17.09
N ALA A 10 3.54 -4.29 16.77
CA ALA A 10 2.16 -4.55 16.38
C ALA A 10 1.13 -4.04 17.41
N HIS A 11 1.44 -4.10 18.73
CA HIS A 11 0.56 -3.60 19.79
C HIS A 11 0.55 -2.08 19.97
N ASP A 12 1.64 -1.39 19.61
CA ASP A 12 1.79 0.06 19.79
C ASP A 12 1.56 0.83 18.48
N TYR A 13 1.32 0.10 17.38
CA TYR A 13 1.21 0.66 16.03
C TYR A 13 0.19 1.80 15.94
N GLU A 14 -1.00 1.62 16.48
CA GLU A 14 -2.08 2.64 16.40
C GLU A 14 -1.68 3.95 17.08
N THR A 15 -1.08 3.85 18.27
CA THR A 15 -0.68 5.04 19.06
C THR A 15 0.45 5.81 18.37
N GLN A 16 1.43 5.11 17.84
CA GLN A 16 2.61 5.73 17.23
C GLN A 16 2.30 6.27 15.84
N HIS A 17 1.50 5.56 15.04
CA HIS A 17 1.05 6.04 13.72
C HIS A 17 0.14 7.27 13.84
N ALA A 18 -0.72 7.31 14.87
CA ALA A 18 -1.54 8.49 15.16
C ALA A 18 -0.68 9.74 15.49
N ALA A 19 0.46 9.56 16.16
CA ALA A 19 1.40 10.66 16.41
C ALA A 19 2.05 11.19 15.12
N ALA A 20 2.45 10.31 14.21
CA ALA A 20 3.06 10.68 12.93
C ALA A 20 2.08 11.39 11.97
N THR A 21 0.78 11.06 12.03
CA THR A 21 -0.25 11.66 11.16
C THR A 21 -0.81 12.97 11.69
N ARG A 22 -0.50 13.39 12.95
CA ARG A 22 -1.03 14.60 13.59
C ARG A 22 -0.91 15.88 12.74
N LEU A 23 0.18 16.04 11.99
CA LEU A 23 0.40 17.22 11.13
C LEU A 23 -0.62 17.35 10.01
N SER A 24 -1.17 16.24 9.52
CA SER A 24 -2.23 16.24 8.50
C SER A 24 -3.61 16.59 9.09
N GLY A 25 -3.78 16.43 10.40
CA GLY A 25 -5.06 16.54 11.11
C GLY A 25 -6.00 15.35 10.84
N GLU A 26 -5.54 14.30 10.18
CA GLU A 26 -6.32 13.11 9.83
C GLU A 26 -5.96 11.92 10.72
N GLU A 27 -6.94 11.02 10.89
CA GLU A 27 -6.77 9.74 11.57
C GLU A 27 -6.16 8.69 10.62
N THR A 28 -5.52 7.67 11.18
CA THR A 28 -4.91 6.56 10.42
C THR A 28 -5.89 5.90 9.45
N GLU A 29 -7.13 5.70 9.88
CA GLU A 29 -8.19 5.09 9.07
C GLU A 29 -8.54 5.91 7.83
N PHE A 30 -8.42 7.24 7.88
CA PHE A 30 -8.63 8.11 6.72
C PHE A 30 -7.70 7.71 5.57
N PHE A 31 -6.41 7.51 5.86
CA PHE A 31 -5.42 7.17 4.82
C PHE A 31 -5.66 5.79 4.20
N ALA A 32 -6.03 4.80 5.01
CA ALA A 32 -6.37 3.47 4.50
C ALA A 32 -7.60 3.52 3.59
N ARG A 33 -8.67 4.16 4.06
CA ARG A 33 -9.91 4.34 3.28
C ARG A 33 -9.67 5.11 1.99
N TYR A 34 -8.92 6.20 2.05
CA TYR A 34 -8.58 7.00 0.87
C TYR A 34 -7.87 6.18 -0.20
N LYS A 35 -6.82 5.41 0.18
CA LYS A 35 -6.06 4.58 -0.75
C LYS A 35 -6.93 3.50 -1.39
N VAL A 36 -7.78 2.86 -0.60
CA VAL A 36 -8.68 1.81 -1.12
C VAL A 36 -9.75 2.38 -2.05
N GLN A 37 -10.34 3.52 -1.72
CA GLN A 37 -11.28 4.22 -2.61
C GLN A 37 -10.62 4.64 -3.92
N ASP A 38 -9.39 5.17 -3.87
CA ASP A 38 -8.62 5.50 -5.08
C ASP A 38 -8.29 4.22 -5.88
N ALA A 39 -7.89 3.13 -5.23
CA ALA A 39 -7.66 1.84 -5.88
C ALA A 39 -8.93 1.32 -6.59
N ARG A 40 -10.12 1.50 -5.99
CA ARG A 40 -11.38 1.18 -6.63
C ARG A 40 -11.64 2.02 -7.89
N HIS A 41 -11.40 3.33 -7.82
CA HIS A 41 -11.52 4.21 -9.00
C HIS A 41 -10.54 3.82 -10.10
N ILE A 42 -9.29 3.50 -9.73
CA ILE A 42 -8.26 3.03 -10.67
C ILE A 42 -8.68 1.72 -11.32
N ALA A 43 -9.17 0.75 -10.54
CA ALA A 43 -9.65 -0.53 -11.04
C ALA A 43 -10.83 -0.35 -12.01
N ALA A 44 -11.80 0.49 -11.65
CA ALA A 44 -12.95 0.79 -12.51
C ALA A 44 -12.53 1.45 -13.84
N ALA A 45 -11.64 2.45 -13.80
CA ALA A 45 -11.10 3.10 -14.98
C ALA A 45 -10.31 2.13 -15.89
N ALA A 46 -9.72 1.12 -15.28
CA ALA A 46 -8.98 0.06 -15.95
C ALA A 46 -9.87 -1.12 -16.41
N ASN A 47 -11.20 -1.05 -16.23
CA ASN A 47 -12.15 -2.15 -16.44
C ASN A 47 -11.76 -3.45 -15.69
N CYS A 48 -11.16 -3.32 -14.53
CA CYS A 48 -10.83 -4.41 -13.64
C CYS A 48 -11.92 -4.54 -12.56
N MET A 49 -12.66 -5.64 -12.60
CA MET A 49 -13.66 -6.01 -11.60
C MET A 49 -13.09 -7.17 -10.78
N PRO A 50 -12.35 -6.90 -9.70
CA PRO A 50 -11.62 -7.94 -9.00
C PRO A 50 -12.58 -8.85 -8.24
N THR A 51 -12.37 -10.17 -8.39
CA THR A 51 -12.97 -11.23 -7.59
C THR A 51 -11.99 -11.83 -6.60
N ARG A 52 -10.70 -11.62 -6.81
CA ARG A 52 -9.62 -12.00 -5.88
C ARG A 52 -8.62 -10.86 -5.75
N ILE A 53 -8.37 -10.44 -4.51
CA ILE A 53 -7.48 -9.34 -4.17
C ILE A 53 -6.38 -9.86 -3.25
N LEU A 54 -5.13 -9.49 -3.56
CA LEU A 54 -3.99 -9.62 -2.66
C LEU A 54 -3.69 -8.26 -2.03
N ASP A 55 -3.74 -8.18 -0.71
CA ASP A 55 -3.16 -7.08 0.08
C ASP A 55 -1.73 -7.48 0.45
N PHE A 56 -0.75 -6.98 -0.31
CA PHE A 56 0.66 -7.29 -0.12
C PHE A 56 1.31 -6.31 0.83
N GLY A 57 1.87 -6.82 1.93
CA GLY A 57 2.34 -6.02 3.06
C GLY A 57 1.16 -5.50 3.88
N SER A 58 0.20 -6.37 4.20
CA SER A 58 -1.06 -6.00 4.84
C SER A 58 -0.90 -5.47 6.27
N GLY A 59 0.24 -5.75 6.93
CA GLY A 59 0.55 -5.33 8.28
C GLY A 59 -0.57 -5.69 9.27
N VAL A 60 -0.92 -4.74 10.12
CA VAL A 60 -1.99 -4.85 11.13
C VAL A 60 -3.42 -4.80 10.56
N GLY A 61 -3.56 -4.85 9.22
CA GLY A 61 -4.85 -4.99 8.55
C GLY A 61 -5.68 -3.71 8.43
N ASN A 62 -5.06 -2.53 8.41
CA ASN A 62 -5.77 -1.26 8.27
C ASN A 62 -6.57 -1.15 6.96
N SER A 63 -6.15 -1.84 5.90
CA SER A 63 -6.83 -1.86 4.60
C SER A 63 -7.94 -2.89 4.50
N VAL A 64 -8.04 -3.86 5.42
CA VAL A 64 -8.96 -5.00 5.34
C VAL A 64 -10.42 -4.55 5.27
N ALA A 65 -10.90 -3.83 6.28
CA ALA A 65 -12.30 -3.37 6.30
C ALA A 65 -12.64 -2.44 5.11
N PRO A 66 -11.79 -1.45 4.74
CA PRO A 66 -11.98 -0.69 3.52
C PRO A 66 -12.04 -1.55 2.24
N LEU A 67 -11.14 -2.54 2.06
CA LEU A 67 -11.12 -3.42 0.89
C LEU A 67 -12.40 -4.26 0.80
N GLN A 68 -12.85 -4.85 1.92
CA GLN A 68 -14.11 -5.58 1.97
C GLN A 68 -15.31 -4.68 1.68
N GLY A 69 -15.30 -3.43 2.13
CA GLY A 69 -16.36 -2.46 1.87
C GLY A 69 -16.44 -2.03 0.41
N GLU A 70 -15.31 -1.75 -0.24
CA GLU A 70 -15.26 -1.28 -1.62
C GLU A 70 -15.34 -2.44 -2.66
N PHE A 71 -14.98 -3.66 -2.26
CA PHE A 71 -15.01 -4.87 -3.10
C PHE A 71 -15.72 -6.03 -2.39
N PRO A 72 -17.02 -5.89 -2.07
CA PRO A 72 -17.74 -6.79 -1.17
C PRO A 72 -17.89 -8.24 -1.68
N THR A 73 -17.65 -8.47 -2.97
CA THR A 73 -17.73 -9.80 -3.61
C THR A 73 -16.35 -10.43 -3.86
N ALA A 74 -15.27 -9.72 -3.52
CA ALA A 74 -13.92 -10.21 -3.75
C ALA A 74 -13.42 -11.03 -2.56
N GLU A 75 -12.75 -12.13 -2.84
CA GLU A 75 -11.94 -12.86 -1.87
C GLU A 75 -10.67 -12.05 -1.59
N LEU A 76 -10.40 -11.80 -0.31
CA LEU A 76 -9.23 -11.04 0.13
C LEU A 76 -8.19 -11.97 0.74
N THR A 77 -6.97 -11.91 0.24
CA THR A 77 -5.79 -12.53 0.85
C THR A 77 -4.89 -11.43 1.40
N CYS A 78 -4.55 -11.52 2.68
CA CYS A 78 -3.62 -10.64 3.37
C CYS A 78 -2.28 -11.33 3.52
N LEU A 79 -1.20 -10.74 3.00
CA LEU A 79 0.14 -11.32 3.04
C LEU A 79 1.12 -10.34 3.67
N ASP A 80 1.83 -10.78 4.70
CA ASP A 80 2.86 -9.99 5.38
C ASP A 80 4.04 -10.87 5.82
N VAL A 81 5.17 -10.25 6.13
CA VAL A 81 6.34 -10.94 6.69
C VAL A 81 6.21 -11.14 8.21
N SER A 82 5.45 -10.29 8.89
CA SER A 82 5.25 -10.30 10.33
C SER A 82 4.08 -11.18 10.72
N ALA A 83 4.37 -12.30 11.40
CA ALA A 83 3.35 -13.17 11.96
C ALA A 83 2.53 -12.45 13.05
N ALA A 84 3.16 -11.61 13.86
CA ALA A 84 2.48 -10.84 14.91
C ALA A 84 1.46 -9.84 14.29
N SER A 85 1.84 -9.16 13.20
CA SER A 85 0.94 -8.26 12.48
C SER A 85 -0.25 -9.01 11.86
N ILE A 86 -0.03 -10.17 11.27
CA ILE A 86 -1.07 -11.03 10.71
C ILE A 86 -2.04 -11.52 11.81
N ASP A 87 -1.53 -11.97 12.95
CA ASP A 87 -2.37 -12.40 14.06
C ASP A 87 -3.18 -11.24 14.63
N TYR A 88 -2.59 -10.07 14.78
CA TYR A 88 -3.31 -8.85 15.18
C TYR A 88 -4.40 -8.50 14.17
N SER A 89 -4.09 -8.50 12.87
CA SER A 89 -5.05 -8.22 11.80
C SER A 89 -6.25 -9.19 11.83
N ARG A 90 -6.01 -10.49 12.03
CA ARG A 90 -7.06 -11.50 12.17
C ARG A 90 -7.96 -11.25 13.38
N HIS A 91 -7.37 -10.94 14.54
CA HIS A 91 -8.16 -10.61 15.75
C HIS A 91 -9.03 -9.38 15.55
N ARG A 92 -8.52 -8.36 14.87
CA ARG A 92 -9.21 -7.09 14.64
C ARG A 92 -10.32 -7.20 13.59
N ASN A 93 -10.07 -7.92 12.49
CA ASN A 93 -10.92 -7.91 11.30
C ASN A 93 -11.72 -9.23 11.10
N GLY A 94 -11.50 -10.23 11.97
CA GLY A 94 -12.15 -11.54 11.88
C GLY A 94 -11.56 -12.47 10.82
N ASP A 95 -12.13 -13.65 10.66
CA ASP A 95 -11.61 -14.73 9.82
C ASP A 95 -12.09 -14.67 8.35
N GLY A 96 -12.61 -13.52 7.90
CA GLY A 96 -13.10 -13.38 6.52
C GLY A 96 -11.99 -13.46 5.46
N PRO A 97 -10.85 -12.74 5.63
CA PRO A 97 -9.71 -12.84 4.73
C PRO A 97 -8.88 -14.12 4.92
N ASP A 98 -8.17 -14.54 3.86
CA ASP A 98 -7.09 -15.53 3.94
C ASP A 98 -5.82 -14.83 4.43
N TYR A 99 -5.39 -15.13 5.65
CA TYR A 99 -4.22 -14.50 6.28
C TYR A 99 -3.00 -15.40 6.14
N ARG A 100 -1.94 -14.86 5.54
CA ARG A 100 -0.71 -15.60 5.24
C ARG A 100 0.55 -14.83 5.61
N THR A 101 1.60 -15.56 5.96
CA THR A 101 2.95 -15.04 6.13
C THR A 101 3.88 -15.57 5.04
N TYR A 102 4.97 -14.83 4.77
CA TYR A 102 6.04 -15.27 3.89
C TYR A 102 7.42 -14.83 4.41
N ASP A 103 8.49 -15.30 3.79
CA ASP A 103 9.87 -15.10 4.27
C ASP A 103 10.50 -13.73 3.93
N GLY A 104 9.75 -12.84 3.28
CA GLY A 104 10.24 -11.54 2.80
C GLY A 104 10.94 -11.58 1.44
N HIS A 105 11.20 -12.75 0.89
CA HIS A 105 11.96 -12.94 -0.36
C HIS A 105 11.18 -13.66 -1.44
N THR A 106 10.45 -14.72 -1.07
CA THR A 106 9.77 -15.59 -2.04
C THR A 106 8.30 -15.70 -1.68
N LEU A 107 7.42 -15.34 -2.65
CA LEU A 107 5.99 -15.49 -2.48
C LEU A 107 5.61 -16.97 -2.46
N PRO A 108 4.69 -17.41 -1.57
CA PRO A 108 4.25 -18.80 -1.51
C PRO A 108 3.70 -19.31 -2.85
N ASP A 109 4.09 -20.51 -3.25
CA ASP A 109 3.69 -21.09 -4.54
C ASP A 109 2.19 -21.34 -4.63
N ASP A 110 1.55 -21.66 -3.51
CA ASP A 110 0.12 -21.93 -3.37
C ASP A 110 -0.78 -20.69 -3.23
N LEU A 111 -0.20 -19.48 -3.36
CA LEU A 111 -0.92 -18.20 -3.19
C LEU A 111 -2.03 -18.02 -4.25
N GLY A 112 -1.88 -18.64 -5.43
CA GLY A 112 -2.82 -18.54 -6.53
C GLY A 112 -2.66 -17.25 -7.36
N LEU A 113 -3.71 -16.91 -8.12
CA LEU A 113 -3.74 -15.74 -9.01
C LEU A 113 -4.81 -14.74 -8.58
N PHE A 114 -4.52 -13.46 -8.78
CA PHE A 114 -5.34 -12.32 -8.37
C PHE A 114 -5.73 -11.44 -9.55
N ASP A 115 -6.87 -10.77 -9.42
CA ASP A 115 -7.30 -9.74 -10.37
C ASP A 115 -6.71 -8.38 -9.99
N LEU A 116 -6.49 -8.16 -8.67
CA LEU A 116 -5.91 -6.95 -8.11
C LEU A 116 -4.85 -7.32 -7.05
N VAL A 117 -3.66 -6.77 -7.20
CA VAL A 117 -2.68 -6.68 -6.12
C VAL A 117 -2.68 -5.25 -5.62
N PHE A 118 -3.04 -5.08 -4.35
CA PHE A 118 -2.98 -3.83 -3.62
C PHE A 118 -1.78 -3.84 -2.69
N THR A 119 -1.03 -2.75 -2.62
CA THR A 119 0.07 -2.58 -1.66
C THR A 119 0.20 -1.11 -1.28
N ALA A 120 0.40 -0.82 -0.01
CA ALA A 120 0.37 0.54 0.48
C ALA A 120 1.42 0.79 1.57
N CYS A 121 2.42 1.61 1.25
CA CYS A 121 3.50 1.99 2.16
C CYS A 121 4.31 0.78 2.64
N VAL A 122 4.79 -0.05 1.71
CA VAL A 122 5.52 -1.30 1.96
C VAL A 122 6.94 -1.26 1.40
N PHE A 123 7.09 -0.76 0.17
CA PHE A 123 8.35 -0.86 -0.55
C PHE A 123 9.50 -0.04 0.07
N HIS A 124 9.20 1.00 0.81
CA HIS A 124 10.22 1.78 1.52
C HIS A 124 10.86 1.02 2.71
N HIS A 125 10.28 -0.12 3.13
CA HIS A 125 10.86 -1.05 4.11
C HIS A 125 11.62 -2.22 3.47
N ILE A 126 11.47 -2.42 2.16
CA ILE A 126 12.15 -3.49 1.43
C ILE A 126 13.50 -2.98 0.93
N PRO A 127 14.60 -3.76 1.03
CA PRO A 127 15.87 -3.39 0.41
C PRO A 127 15.73 -3.08 -1.07
N ALA A 128 16.35 -2.01 -1.52
CA ALA A 128 16.15 -1.44 -2.87
C ALA A 128 16.52 -2.41 -4.02
N ASP A 129 17.47 -3.30 -3.79
CA ASP A 129 17.93 -4.35 -4.72
C ASP A 129 16.93 -5.49 -4.88
N GLN A 130 16.01 -5.67 -3.91
CA GLN A 130 14.98 -6.71 -3.95
C GLN A 130 13.69 -6.25 -4.67
N HIS A 131 13.47 -4.95 -4.85
CA HIS A 131 12.21 -4.41 -5.38
C HIS A 131 11.81 -5.03 -6.71
N VAL A 132 12.73 -5.08 -7.69
CA VAL A 132 12.42 -5.62 -9.03
C VAL A 132 12.10 -7.11 -8.95
N GLY A 133 12.78 -7.85 -8.07
CA GLY A 133 12.52 -9.27 -7.84
C GLY A 133 11.12 -9.53 -7.30
N ILE A 134 10.74 -8.80 -6.24
CA ILE A 134 9.41 -8.90 -5.62
C ILE A 134 8.31 -8.44 -6.58
N LEU A 135 8.49 -7.30 -7.27
CA LEU A 135 7.54 -6.82 -8.27
C LEU A 135 7.34 -7.84 -9.41
N ARG A 136 8.40 -8.52 -9.83
CA ARG A 136 8.31 -9.61 -10.83
C ARG A 136 7.49 -10.79 -10.31
N GLN A 137 7.68 -11.18 -9.05
CA GLN A 137 6.88 -12.23 -8.43
C GLN A 137 5.41 -11.79 -8.33
N LEU A 138 5.11 -10.57 -7.87
CA LEU A 138 3.74 -10.04 -7.82
C LEU A 138 3.09 -10.03 -9.20
N ARG A 139 3.84 -9.66 -10.24
CA ARG A 139 3.35 -9.73 -11.63
C ARG A 139 2.97 -11.15 -12.04
N THR A 140 3.72 -12.18 -11.64
CA THR A 140 3.38 -13.59 -11.96
C THR A 140 2.14 -14.08 -11.21
N ARG A 141 1.73 -13.40 -10.15
CA ARG A 141 0.49 -13.69 -9.41
C ARG A 141 -0.72 -12.90 -9.93
N LEU A 142 -0.56 -12.07 -10.94
CA LEU A 142 -1.69 -11.40 -11.61
C LEU A 142 -2.25 -12.28 -12.73
N ARG A 143 -3.57 -12.35 -12.79
CA ARG A 143 -4.30 -12.92 -13.95
C ARG A 143 -4.06 -12.06 -15.20
N PRO A 144 -4.33 -12.58 -16.41
CA PRO A 144 -4.38 -11.75 -17.61
C PRO A 144 -5.30 -10.55 -17.38
N ASN A 145 -4.83 -9.35 -17.70
CA ASN A 145 -5.51 -8.06 -17.41
C ASN A 145 -5.63 -7.69 -15.91
N GLY A 146 -5.00 -8.44 -15.02
CA GLY A 146 -4.89 -8.09 -13.62
C GLY A 146 -4.13 -6.77 -13.41
N LEU A 147 -4.34 -6.15 -12.26
CA LEU A 147 -3.86 -4.81 -11.95
C LEU A 147 -3.01 -4.82 -10.67
N LEU A 148 -1.84 -4.20 -10.71
CA LEU A 148 -1.10 -3.80 -9.52
C LEU A 148 -1.44 -2.34 -9.21
N VAL A 149 -1.87 -2.06 -7.97
CA VAL A 149 -2.03 -0.70 -7.44
C VAL A 149 -1.15 -0.53 -6.22
N LEU A 150 -0.17 0.34 -6.34
CA LEU A 150 0.85 0.59 -5.33
C LEU A 150 0.76 2.06 -4.86
N PHE A 151 0.76 2.26 -3.54
CA PHE A 151 0.84 3.58 -2.91
C PHE A 151 2.11 3.69 -2.11
N GLU A 152 2.80 4.85 -2.22
CA GLU A 152 3.99 5.15 -1.43
C GLU A 152 4.05 6.62 -1.01
N HIS A 153 4.86 6.89 0.00
CA HIS A 153 5.19 8.23 0.47
C HIS A 153 5.98 9.00 -0.59
N ASN A 154 5.63 10.28 -0.79
CA ASN A 154 6.36 11.13 -1.72
C ASN A 154 7.52 11.84 -1.01
N PRO A 155 8.79 11.49 -1.27
CA PRO A 155 9.95 12.12 -0.63
C PRO A 155 10.14 13.59 -1.00
N TRP A 156 9.49 14.07 -2.06
CA TRP A 156 9.56 15.46 -2.48
C TRP A 156 8.60 16.37 -1.70
N ASN A 157 7.65 15.80 -0.96
CA ASN A 157 6.78 16.57 -0.08
C ASN A 157 7.43 16.73 1.29
N PRO A 158 7.72 17.98 1.74
CA PRO A 158 8.46 18.21 2.98
C PRO A 158 7.69 17.79 4.24
N LEU A 159 6.34 17.87 4.21
CA LEU A 159 5.52 17.43 5.34
C LEU A 159 5.54 15.90 5.47
N THR A 160 5.53 15.18 4.34
CA THR A 160 5.67 13.73 4.33
C THR A 160 7.03 13.30 4.88
N ARG A 161 8.11 13.93 4.44
CA ARG A 161 9.45 13.64 4.98
C ARG A 161 9.50 13.84 6.49
N HIS A 162 9.03 14.99 6.96
CA HIS A 162 9.00 15.27 8.41
C HIS A 162 8.16 14.22 9.17
N SER A 163 7.02 13.79 8.62
CA SER A 163 6.18 12.76 9.22
C SER A 163 6.89 11.40 9.32
N VAL A 164 7.55 10.98 8.24
CA VAL A 164 8.32 9.72 8.19
C VAL A 164 9.53 9.80 9.12
N ASP A 165 10.32 10.87 9.06
CA ASP A 165 11.52 11.07 9.90
C ASP A 165 11.20 11.08 11.41
N SER A 166 9.94 11.40 11.78
CA SER A 166 9.47 11.40 13.17
C SER A 166 8.71 10.13 13.57
N CYS A 167 8.51 9.19 12.64
CA CYS A 167 7.78 7.96 12.88
C CYS A 167 8.72 6.84 13.37
N PRO A 168 8.49 6.25 14.55
CA PRO A 168 9.35 5.18 15.08
C PRO A 168 9.38 3.91 14.22
N PHE A 169 8.34 3.69 13.38
CA PHE A 169 8.29 2.53 12.46
C PHE A 169 9.11 2.73 11.19
N ASP A 170 9.41 3.99 10.86
CA ASP A 170 10.05 4.35 9.62
C ASP A 170 11.54 4.66 9.81
N VAL A 171 12.14 4.28 10.96
CA VAL A 171 13.55 4.56 11.29
C VAL A 171 14.50 4.02 10.22
N ASN A 172 14.19 2.87 9.62
CA ASN A 172 14.96 2.25 8.55
C ASN A 172 14.34 2.45 7.16
N ALA A 173 13.27 3.26 7.06
CA ALA A 173 12.57 3.48 5.80
C ALA A 173 13.45 4.24 4.79
N VAL A 174 13.52 3.72 3.58
CA VAL A 174 14.18 4.39 2.46
C VAL A 174 13.12 4.85 1.47
N LEU A 175 12.73 6.12 1.58
CA LEU A 175 11.72 6.68 0.69
C LEU A 175 12.18 6.67 -0.76
N ILE A 176 11.27 6.30 -1.66
CA ILE A 176 11.50 6.16 -3.08
C ILE A 176 10.61 7.16 -3.81
N ASP A 177 11.15 7.89 -4.76
CA ASP A 177 10.32 8.79 -5.57
C ASP A 177 9.49 8.03 -6.61
N GLY A 178 8.38 8.66 -7.03
CA GLY A 178 7.44 8.04 -7.96
C GLY A 178 8.05 7.63 -9.30
N PRO A 179 8.86 8.46 -9.98
CA PRO A 179 9.56 8.10 -11.20
C PRO A 179 10.49 6.90 -11.05
N GLU A 180 11.26 6.81 -9.96
CA GLU A 180 12.12 5.67 -9.70
C GLU A 180 11.31 4.39 -9.43
N MET A 181 10.25 4.45 -8.62
CA MET A 181 9.39 3.28 -8.40
C MET A 181 8.72 2.83 -9.70
N ARG A 182 8.26 3.77 -10.53
CA ARG A 182 7.73 3.47 -11.87
C ARG A 182 8.77 2.74 -12.73
N ARG A 183 10.02 3.18 -12.72
CA ARG A 183 11.12 2.53 -13.45
C ARG A 183 11.32 1.09 -13.00
N ARG A 184 11.26 0.82 -11.68
CA ARG A 184 11.38 -0.53 -11.10
C ARG A 184 10.22 -1.43 -11.51
N ILE A 185 9.00 -0.92 -11.51
CA ILE A 185 7.80 -1.65 -11.97
C ILE A 185 7.95 -2.06 -13.44
N LEU A 186 8.36 -1.14 -14.31
CA LEU A 186 8.60 -1.45 -15.72
C LEU A 186 9.75 -2.46 -15.91
N ALA A 187 10.84 -2.35 -15.13
CA ALA A 187 11.94 -3.30 -15.12
C ALA A 187 11.54 -4.72 -14.63
N ALA A 188 10.48 -4.82 -13.82
CA ALA A 188 9.88 -6.09 -13.42
C ALA A 188 9.03 -6.75 -14.51
N GLY A 189 8.82 -6.06 -15.64
CA GLY A 189 8.16 -6.58 -16.83
C GLY A 189 6.69 -6.20 -16.99
N PHE A 190 6.19 -5.24 -16.20
CA PHE A 190 4.88 -4.63 -16.47
C PHE A 190 4.97 -3.80 -17.75
N ALA A 191 3.96 -3.92 -18.63
CA ALA A 191 3.94 -3.22 -19.91
C ALA A 191 3.59 -1.72 -19.77
N HIS A 192 2.74 -1.41 -18.81
CA HIS A 192 2.27 -0.05 -18.55
C HIS A 192 2.29 0.25 -17.06
N CYS A 193 2.63 1.51 -16.72
CA CYS A 193 2.61 1.99 -15.36
C CYS A 193 2.25 3.48 -15.35
N ASP A 194 1.08 3.82 -14.79
CA ASP A 194 0.61 5.20 -14.63
C ASP A 194 0.94 5.70 -13.24
N LEU A 195 1.59 6.85 -13.14
CA LEU A 195 1.99 7.50 -11.91
C LEU A 195 1.09 8.71 -11.65
N ARG A 196 0.49 8.78 -10.48
CA ARG A 196 -0.32 9.92 -10.02
C ARG A 196 0.05 10.31 -8.60
N TYR A 197 0.15 11.61 -8.35
CA TYR A 197 0.35 12.15 -7.00
C TYR A 197 -0.98 12.36 -6.30
N ARG A 198 -0.98 12.20 -4.97
CA ARG A 198 -2.18 12.12 -4.13
C ARG A 198 -2.01 12.90 -2.83
N LEU A 199 -3.13 13.29 -2.22
CA LEU A 199 -3.17 13.94 -0.91
C LEU A 199 -2.44 15.28 -0.90
N PHE A 200 -3.03 16.27 -1.59
CA PHE A 200 -2.46 17.61 -1.68
C PHE A 200 -2.90 18.50 -0.52
N PHE A 201 -4.12 18.29 -0.01
CA PHE A 201 -4.72 19.18 0.98
C PHE A 201 -4.94 18.45 2.32
N PRO A 202 -4.27 18.91 3.41
CA PRO A 202 -4.51 18.41 4.76
C PRO A 202 -5.91 18.79 5.23
N ARG A 203 -6.37 18.21 6.35
CA ARG A 203 -7.73 18.42 6.89
C ARG A 203 -8.18 19.88 6.97
N PRO A 204 -7.37 20.86 7.42
CA PRO A 204 -7.78 22.26 7.44
C PRO A 204 -8.16 22.84 6.05
N LEU A 205 -7.65 22.22 4.98
CA LEU A 205 -7.92 22.59 3.59
C LEU A 205 -8.81 21.58 2.86
N ALA A 206 -9.56 20.74 3.60
CA ALA A 206 -10.36 19.65 3.04
C ALA A 206 -11.39 20.13 1.99
N ALA A 207 -11.89 21.36 2.08
CA ALA A 207 -12.78 21.95 1.10
C ALA A 207 -12.17 22.06 -0.32
N LEU A 208 -10.83 22.05 -0.42
CA LEU A 208 -10.10 22.12 -1.69
C LEU A 208 -9.83 20.72 -2.30
N ARG A 209 -10.10 19.63 -1.60
CA ARG A 209 -9.83 18.26 -2.08
C ARG A 209 -10.49 17.92 -3.44
N PRO A 210 -11.68 18.42 -3.79
CA PRO A 210 -12.23 18.19 -5.14
C PRO A 210 -11.31 18.65 -6.27
N LEU A 211 -10.39 19.61 -6.00
CA LEU A 211 -9.42 20.10 -6.99
C LEU A 211 -8.21 19.15 -7.16
N GLU A 212 -7.98 18.21 -6.23
CA GLU A 212 -6.85 17.28 -6.28
C GLU A 212 -6.81 16.46 -7.58
N ARG A 213 -7.98 16.15 -8.14
CA ARG A 213 -8.09 15.46 -9.43
C ARG A 213 -7.37 16.17 -10.58
N LEU A 214 -7.23 17.49 -10.51
CA LEU A 214 -6.54 18.30 -11.51
C LEU A 214 -5.02 18.40 -11.26
N LEU A 215 -4.59 18.07 -10.04
CA LEU A 215 -3.22 18.23 -9.57
C LEU A 215 -2.40 16.92 -9.66
N THR A 216 -3.02 15.80 -10.01
CA THR A 216 -2.43 14.47 -9.91
C THR A 216 -1.13 14.26 -10.70
N ALA A 217 -0.83 15.11 -11.68
CA ALA A 217 0.42 15.11 -12.42
C ALA A 217 1.56 15.90 -11.71
N LEU A 218 1.22 16.73 -10.70
CA LEU A 218 2.19 17.56 -9.99
C LEU A 218 2.83 16.79 -8.85
N PRO A 219 4.16 16.78 -8.71
CA PRO A 219 4.86 15.99 -7.71
C PRO A 219 4.85 16.64 -6.31
N LEU A 220 3.72 17.23 -5.92
CA LEU A 220 3.56 18.00 -4.67
C LEU A 220 2.67 17.26 -3.64
N GLY A 221 1.95 16.23 -4.05
CA GLY A 221 1.12 15.43 -3.15
C GLY A 221 1.94 14.73 -2.07
N ALA A 222 1.33 14.46 -0.92
CA ALA A 222 1.98 13.76 0.20
C ALA A 222 2.33 12.31 -0.15
N GLN A 223 1.57 11.70 -1.03
CA GLN A 223 1.78 10.33 -1.52
C GLN A 223 1.67 10.30 -3.04
N TYR A 224 2.05 9.16 -3.61
CA TYR A 224 1.76 8.84 -5.00
C TYR A 224 1.16 7.46 -5.13
N SER A 225 0.43 7.23 -6.21
CA SER A 225 -0.06 5.92 -6.61
C SER A 225 0.53 5.53 -7.96
N LEU A 226 0.76 4.23 -8.13
CA LEU A 226 1.19 3.60 -9.36
C LEU A 226 0.20 2.50 -9.72
N ALA A 227 -0.35 2.56 -10.93
CA ALA A 227 -1.22 1.54 -11.49
C ALA A 227 -0.51 0.85 -12.66
N ALA A 228 -0.32 -0.47 -12.59
CA ALA A 228 0.51 -1.19 -13.56
C ALA A 228 -0.14 -2.49 -14.05
N ARG A 229 0.14 -2.81 -15.33
CA ARG A 229 -0.29 -4.05 -16.03
C ARG A 229 0.81 -4.64 -16.86
#